data_548abbf81c1dac7782a31d474afefa99
#
_entry.id   548abbf81c1dac7782a31d474afefa99
#
_cell.length_a   1.000
_cell.length_b   1.000
_cell.length_c   1.000
_cell.angle_alpha   90.00
_cell.angle_beta   90.00
_cell.angle_gamma   90.00
#
_symmetry.space_group_name_H-M   'P 1'
#
loop_
_entity.id
_entity.type
_entity.pdbx_description
1 polymer ?
#
loop_
_entity_poly.entity_id
_entity_poly.type
_entity_poly.pdbx_seq_one_letter_code
_entity_poly.pdbx_strand_id
1 'polypeptide(L)'
;MDFFPDDFLLVIDESHVTIPQIGAMYKGDRSRKETLVEFGFRLPSALDNRPLRFEEWEARSPRSIYVSATPGPYELRESAGEITELVVRPTGLIDPVVEIRPVGTQVDDLMSEVHERIKLGDRVLVT
;
A
#
# COMPACT_ATOMS: atom_id res chain seq x y z
N MET A 1 3.25 18.85 -3.57
CA MET A 1 3.84 18.88 -4.91
C MET A 1 4.14 20.32 -5.38
N ASP A 2 3.43 21.31 -4.88
CA ASP A 2 3.52 22.73 -5.35
C ASP A 2 4.89 23.42 -5.15
N PHE A 3 5.82 22.80 -4.44
CA PHE A 3 7.17 23.34 -4.17
C PHE A 3 8.27 22.69 -5.01
N PHE A 4 7.93 21.71 -5.85
CA PHE A 4 8.86 21.09 -6.77
C PHE A 4 8.86 21.84 -8.11
N PRO A 5 9.98 21.82 -8.87
CA PRO A 5 9.99 22.32 -10.24
C PRO A 5 8.99 21.54 -11.11
N ASP A 6 8.50 22.16 -12.19
CA ASP A 6 7.46 21.55 -13.04
C ASP A 6 7.92 20.26 -13.75
N ASP A 7 9.23 20.06 -13.89
CA ASP A 7 9.86 18.92 -14.57
C ASP A 7 10.44 17.86 -13.62
N PHE A 8 9.98 17.81 -12.36
CA PHE A 8 10.49 16.83 -11.39
C PHE A 8 10.16 15.39 -11.81
N LEU A 9 11.01 14.47 -11.37
CA LEU A 9 10.78 13.03 -11.50
C LEU A 9 10.14 12.49 -10.22
N LEU A 10 9.00 11.85 -10.37
CA LEU A 10 8.30 11.19 -9.27
C LEU A 10 8.64 9.69 -9.26
N VAL A 11 9.20 9.20 -8.18
CA VAL A 11 9.42 7.76 -7.97
C VAL A 11 8.44 7.26 -6.93
N ILE A 12 7.63 6.28 -7.30
CA ILE A 12 6.56 5.73 -6.45
C ILE A 12 6.93 4.30 -6.09
N ASP A 13 7.36 4.12 -4.86
CA ASP A 13 7.67 2.80 -4.33
C ASP A 13 6.41 2.06 -3.89
N GLU A 14 6.43 0.73 -3.99
CA GLU A 14 5.26 -0.14 -3.75
C GLU A 14 3.99 0.41 -4.42
N SER A 15 4.12 0.77 -5.68
CA SER A 15 3.10 1.51 -6.42
C SER A 15 1.74 0.79 -6.46
N HIS A 16 1.74 -0.55 -6.49
CA HIS A 16 0.52 -1.37 -6.45
C HIS A 16 -0.32 -1.15 -5.17
N VAL A 17 0.28 -0.65 -4.09
CA VAL A 17 -0.40 -0.26 -2.85
C VAL A 17 -0.56 1.26 -2.77
N THR A 18 0.49 2.01 -3.11
CA THR A 18 0.52 3.47 -2.99
C THR A 18 -0.52 4.15 -3.87
N ILE A 19 -0.68 3.72 -5.13
CA ILE A 19 -1.65 4.31 -6.06
C ILE A 19 -3.10 4.16 -5.58
N PRO A 20 -3.58 2.96 -5.19
CA PRO A 20 -4.91 2.82 -4.59
C PRO A 20 -5.12 3.66 -3.32
N GLN A 21 -4.09 3.81 -2.48
CA GLN A 21 -4.16 4.65 -1.28
C GLN A 21 -4.35 6.13 -1.64
N ILE A 22 -3.61 6.64 -2.62
CA ILE A 22 -3.80 8.01 -3.12
C ILE A 22 -5.22 8.19 -3.66
N GLY A 23 -5.73 7.22 -4.41
CA GLY A 23 -7.09 7.24 -4.93
C GLY A 23 -8.18 7.26 -3.86
N ALA A 24 -7.96 6.60 -2.73
CA ALA A 24 -8.91 6.55 -1.61
C ALA A 24 -8.82 7.79 -0.67
N MET A 25 -7.71 8.51 -0.69
CA MET A 25 -7.36 9.53 0.30
C MET A 25 -8.40 10.64 0.40
N TYR A 26 -8.84 11.21 -0.72
CA TYR A 26 -9.82 12.29 -0.73
C TYR A 26 -11.16 11.87 -0.10
N LYS A 27 -11.70 10.75 -0.55
CA LYS A 27 -13.01 10.25 -0.06
C LYS A 27 -12.96 9.86 1.41
N GLY A 28 -11.88 9.23 1.85
CA GLY A 28 -11.68 8.84 3.24
C GLY A 28 -11.56 10.05 4.17
N ASP A 29 -10.78 11.06 3.79
CA ASP A 29 -10.65 12.31 4.55
C ASP A 29 -11.99 13.05 4.61
N ARG A 30 -12.70 13.17 3.51
CA ARG A 30 -13.99 13.84 3.41
C ARG A 30 -15.03 13.17 4.32
N SER A 31 -15.22 11.87 4.22
CA SER A 31 -16.19 11.12 5.02
C SER A 31 -15.92 11.26 6.52
N ARG A 32 -14.65 11.12 6.93
CA ARG A 32 -14.26 11.32 8.33
C ARG A 32 -14.57 12.72 8.83
N LYS A 33 -14.26 13.75 8.05
CA LYS A 33 -14.49 15.16 8.44
C LYS A 33 -15.97 15.51 8.50
N GLU A 34 -16.77 15.03 7.56
CA GLU A 34 -18.23 15.23 7.59
C GLU A 34 -18.83 14.68 8.88
N THR A 35 -18.47 13.46 9.27
CA THR A 35 -18.90 12.88 10.55
C THR A 35 -18.46 13.74 11.74
N LEU A 36 -17.21 14.18 11.77
CA LEU A 36 -16.69 14.99 12.89
C LEU A 36 -17.35 16.39 12.98
N VAL A 37 -17.73 16.97 11.85
CA VAL A 37 -18.46 18.25 11.80
C VAL A 37 -19.90 18.03 12.23
N GLU A 38 -20.58 17.00 11.74
CA GLU A 38 -21.96 16.66 12.08
C GLU A 38 -22.14 16.47 13.59
N PHE A 39 -21.21 15.79 14.24
CA PHE A 39 -21.24 15.57 15.68
C PHE A 39 -20.57 16.67 16.52
N GLY A 40 -20.19 17.80 15.93
CA GLY A 40 -19.64 18.96 16.63
C GLY A 40 -18.21 18.82 17.12
N PHE A 41 -17.48 17.79 16.73
CA PHE A 41 -16.06 17.61 17.07
C PHE A 41 -15.12 18.49 16.25
N ARG A 42 -15.57 19.00 15.10
CA ARG A 42 -14.84 19.93 14.25
C ARG A 42 -15.75 21.01 13.70
N LEU A 43 -15.14 22.17 13.39
CA LEU A 43 -15.84 23.26 12.72
C LEU A 43 -16.10 22.91 11.24
N PRO A 44 -17.15 23.46 10.60
CA PRO A 44 -17.43 23.28 9.17
C PRO A 44 -16.25 23.61 8.26
N SER A 45 -15.42 24.60 8.63
CA SER A 45 -14.19 24.98 7.89
C SER A 45 -13.13 23.86 7.82
N ALA A 46 -13.25 22.80 8.62
CA ALA A 46 -12.37 21.63 8.48
C ALA A 46 -12.49 20.97 7.10
N LEU A 47 -13.59 21.18 6.40
CA LEU A 47 -13.84 20.65 5.06
C LEU A 47 -13.08 21.41 3.96
N ASP A 48 -12.61 22.61 4.24
CA ASP A 48 -11.88 23.45 3.28
C ASP A 48 -10.45 22.95 3.05
N ASN A 49 -9.82 22.40 4.09
CA ASN A 49 -8.52 21.75 3.98
C ASN A 49 -8.70 20.28 3.60
N ARG A 50 -8.29 19.93 2.40
CA ARG A 50 -8.48 18.60 1.85
C ARG A 50 -7.23 18.10 1.10
N PRO A 51 -7.01 16.77 1.02
CA PRO A 51 -6.03 16.22 0.10
C PRO A 51 -6.45 16.43 -1.36
N LEU A 52 -5.53 16.25 -2.27
CA LEU A 52 -5.82 16.23 -3.70
C LEU A 52 -6.78 15.08 -4.03
N ARG A 53 -7.63 15.29 -5.01
CA ARG A 53 -8.32 14.21 -5.70
C ARG A 53 -7.33 13.47 -6.59
N PHE A 54 -7.67 12.25 -6.96
CA PHE A 54 -6.78 11.43 -7.77
C PHE A 54 -6.42 12.10 -9.10
N GLU A 55 -7.40 12.65 -9.79
CA GLU A 55 -7.23 13.35 -11.06
C GLU A 55 -6.38 14.63 -10.92
N GLU A 56 -6.48 15.32 -9.77
CA GLU A 56 -5.65 16.50 -9.48
C GLU A 56 -4.20 16.11 -9.21
N TRP A 57 -3.99 14.97 -8.55
CA TRP A 57 -2.67 14.40 -8.33
C TRP A 57 -2.05 13.94 -9.64
N GLU A 58 -2.81 13.23 -10.46
CA GLU A 58 -2.38 12.71 -11.76
C GLU A 58 -1.96 13.87 -12.69
N ALA A 59 -2.76 14.92 -12.77
CA ALA A 59 -2.45 16.11 -13.56
C ALA A 59 -1.18 16.87 -13.12
N ARG A 60 -0.73 16.66 -11.87
CA ARG A 60 0.48 17.29 -11.30
C ARG A 60 1.69 16.36 -11.29
N SER A 61 1.55 15.14 -11.78
CA SER A 61 2.62 14.14 -11.85
C SER A 61 3.21 14.11 -13.25
N PRO A 62 4.35 14.79 -13.51
CA PRO A 62 4.83 14.97 -14.89
C PRO A 62 5.43 13.70 -15.45
N ARG A 63 6.46 13.17 -14.80
CA ARG A 63 7.13 11.90 -15.16
C ARG A 63 7.20 11.03 -13.94
N SER A 64 6.78 9.77 -14.09
CA SER A 64 6.72 8.85 -12.96
C SER A 64 7.44 7.55 -13.27
N ILE A 65 8.15 7.04 -12.26
CA ILE A 65 8.67 5.68 -12.22
C ILE A 65 7.89 4.93 -11.15
N TYR A 66 7.24 3.86 -11.56
CA TYR A 66 6.51 2.97 -10.65
C TYR A 66 7.41 1.79 -10.28
N VAL A 67 7.65 1.61 -8.99
CA VAL A 67 8.45 0.49 -8.47
C VAL A 67 7.52 -0.47 -7.73
N SER A 68 7.51 -1.72 -8.14
CA SER A 68 6.65 -2.75 -7.54
C SER A 68 7.15 -4.14 -7.88
N ALA A 69 7.05 -5.07 -6.94
CA ALA A 69 7.23 -6.50 -7.23
C ALA A 69 6.04 -7.10 -7.98
N THR A 70 4.85 -6.49 -7.85
CA THR A 70 3.58 -6.94 -8.43
C THR A 70 2.81 -5.76 -9.00
N PRO A 71 3.21 -5.21 -10.17
CA PRO A 71 2.56 -4.05 -10.76
C PRO A 71 1.06 -4.25 -10.94
N GLY A 72 0.27 -3.24 -10.60
CA GLY A 72 -1.17 -3.25 -10.75
C GLY A 72 -1.65 -2.78 -12.13
N PRO A 73 -2.96 -2.84 -12.39
CA PRO A 73 -3.52 -2.44 -13.69
C PRO A 73 -3.28 -0.97 -14.04
N TYR A 74 -3.15 -0.09 -13.04
CA TYR A 74 -2.86 1.32 -13.27
C TYR A 74 -1.48 1.50 -13.88
N GLU A 75 -0.44 0.97 -13.23
CA GLU A 75 0.96 1.08 -13.66
C GLU A 75 1.16 0.48 -15.06
N LEU A 76 0.56 -0.68 -15.32
CA LEU A 76 0.64 -1.34 -16.61
C LEU A 76 0.01 -0.50 -17.73
N ARG A 77 -1.07 0.21 -17.44
CA ARG A 77 -1.72 1.11 -18.39
C ARG A 77 -0.87 2.36 -18.65
N GLU A 78 -0.40 3.02 -17.58
CA GLU A 78 0.34 4.28 -17.69
C GLU A 78 1.73 4.09 -18.32
N SER A 79 2.37 2.95 -18.09
CA SER A 79 3.66 2.60 -18.72
C SER A 79 3.50 2.09 -20.16
N ALA A 80 2.27 1.98 -20.67
CA ALA A 80 2.00 1.37 -21.98
C ALA A 80 2.60 -0.05 -22.13
N GLY A 81 2.81 -0.74 -21.02
CA GLY A 81 3.42 -2.06 -20.95
C GLY A 81 4.96 -2.05 -21.00
N GLU A 82 5.60 -0.88 -20.98
CA GLU A 82 7.05 -0.79 -20.82
C GLU A 82 7.45 -1.13 -19.39
N ILE A 83 8.09 -2.27 -19.19
CA ILE A 83 8.50 -2.78 -17.89
C ILE A 83 9.96 -3.17 -17.94
N THR A 84 10.72 -2.72 -16.93
CA THR A 84 12.07 -3.20 -16.67
C THR A 84 12.04 -4.12 -15.47
N GLU A 85 12.44 -5.36 -15.65
CA GLU A 85 12.52 -6.34 -14.57
C GLU A 85 13.93 -6.38 -13.98
N LEU A 86 14.01 -6.27 -12.66
CA LEU A 86 15.24 -6.49 -11.91
C LEU A 86 15.04 -7.68 -10.95
N VAL A 87 15.52 -8.85 -11.37
CA VAL A 87 15.43 -10.07 -10.56
C VAL A 87 16.81 -10.37 -9.98
N VAL A 88 17.01 -10.01 -8.70
CA VAL A 88 18.25 -10.29 -7.98
C VAL A 88 17.92 -11.10 -6.74
N ARG A 89 18.42 -12.33 -6.68
CA ARG A 89 18.36 -13.15 -5.47
C ARG A 89 19.75 -13.24 -4.86
N PRO A 90 19.95 -12.82 -3.60
CA PRO A 90 21.22 -12.99 -2.91
C PRO A 90 21.58 -14.49 -2.85
N THR A 91 22.81 -14.81 -3.20
CA THR A 91 23.32 -16.18 -3.15
C THR A 91 23.28 -16.72 -1.72
N GLY A 92 22.81 -17.95 -1.53
CA GLY A 92 22.74 -18.62 -0.24
C GLY A 92 21.46 -18.38 0.57
N LEU A 93 20.56 -17.49 0.12
CA LEU A 93 19.23 -17.33 0.72
C LEU A 93 18.21 -18.07 -0.14
N ILE A 94 17.61 -19.10 0.43
CA ILE A 94 16.52 -19.85 -0.19
C ILE A 94 15.19 -19.37 0.39
N ASP A 95 14.12 -19.52 -0.38
CA ASP A 95 12.77 -19.23 0.10
C ASP A 95 12.42 -20.20 1.27
N PRO A 96 11.65 -19.75 2.27
CA PRO A 96 11.18 -20.61 3.33
C PRO A 96 10.27 -21.71 2.77
N VAL A 97 10.22 -22.83 3.48
CA VAL A 97 9.24 -23.90 3.17
C VAL A 97 7.84 -23.36 3.45
N VAL A 98 6.97 -23.41 2.44
CA VAL A 98 5.58 -22.99 2.56
C VAL A 98 4.69 -24.22 2.66
N GLU A 99 3.86 -24.27 3.70
CA GLU A 99 2.87 -25.32 3.91
C GLU A 99 1.47 -24.72 3.85
N ILE A 100 0.60 -25.30 3.02
CA ILE A 100 -0.79 -24.87 2.89
C ILE A 100 -1.66 -25.84 3.65
N ARG A 101 -2.46 -25.31 4.59
CA ARG A 101 -3.35 -26.12 5.45
C ARG A 101 -4.81 -25.69 5.28
N PRO A 102 -5.79 -26.58 5.58
CA PRO A 102 -7.21 -26.27 5.51
C PRO A 102 -7.62 -25.14 6.44
N VAL A 103 -8.55 -24.27 5.98
CA VAL A 103 -9.02 -23.10 6.73
C VAL A 103 -9.97 -23.43 7.89
N GLY A 104 -10.62 -24.61 7.89
CA GLY A 104 -11.70 -24.96 8.82
C GLY A 104 -11.30 -24.95 10.31
N THR A 105 -10.05 -25.26 10.63
CA THR A 105 -9.50 -25.31 12.00
C THR A 105 -8.26 -24.42 12.14
N GLN A 106 -8.13 -23.41 11.29
CA GLN A 106 -6.89 -22.62 11.16
C GLN A 106 -6.42 -21.99 12.48
N VAL A 107 -7.33 -21.54 13.34
CA VAL A 107 -6.95 -20.89 14.60
C VAL A 107 -6.37 -21.88 15.59
N ASP A 108 -7.00 -23.04 15.75
CA ASP A 108 -6.54 -24.09 16.67
C ASP A 108 -5.21 -24.69 16.19
N ASP A 109 -5.09 -24.89 14.87
CA ASP A 109 -3.86 -25.36 14.24
C ASP A 109 -2.72 -24.37 14.43
N LEU A 110 -2.95 -23.07 14.15
CA LEU A 110 -1.99 -22.00 14.40
C LEU A 110 -1.54 -21.96 15.86
N MET A 111 -2.49 -22.01 16.79
CA MET A 111 -2.17 -21.98 18.23
C MET A 111 -1.31 -23.17 18.65
N SER A 112 -1.58 -24.34 18.10
CA SER A 112 -0.78 -25.54 18.35
C SER A 112 0.66 -25.37 17.84
N GLU A 113 0.84 -24.90 16.61
CA GLU A 113 2.16 -24.63 16.04
C GLU A 113 2.92 -23.55 16.83
N VAL A 114 2.25 -22.47 17.23
CA VAL A 114 2.85 -21.41 18.05
C VAL A 114 3.37 -21.98 19.37
N HIS A 115 2.59 -22.83 20.05
CA HIS A 115 3.03 -23.45 21.30
C HIS A 115 4.26 -24.34 21.12
N GLU A 116 4.31 -25.11 20.05
CA GLU A 116 5.48 -25.96 19.76
C GLU A 116 6.74 -25.12 19.47
N ARG A 117 6.60 -24.04 18.71
CA ARG A 117 7.72 -23.11 18.43
C ARG A 117 8.22 -22.40 19.69
N ILE A 118 7.32 -21.97 20.57
CA ILE A 118 7.68 -21.35 21.84
C ILE A 118 8.49 -22.31 22.73
N LYS A 119 8.13 -23.59 22.77
CA LYS A 119 8.92 -24.61 23.52
C LYS A 119 10.35 -24.74 23.01
N LEU A 120 10.57 -24.50 21.71
CA LEU A 120 11.89 -24.52 21.09
C LEU A 120 12.64 -23.20 21.24
N GLY A 121 12.03 -22.16 21.80
CA GLY A 121 12.61 -20.84 21.94
C GLY A 121 12.51 -19.97 20.67
N ASP A 122 11.74 -20.43 19.68
CA ASP A 122 11.53 -19.71 18.41
C ASP A 122 10.56 -18.53 18.59
N ARG A 123 10.60 -17.62 17.61
CA ARG A 123 9.64 -16.52 17.49
C ARG A 123 8.70 -16.78 16.33
N VAL A 124 7.44 -16.41 16.49
CA VAL A 124 6.39 -16.58 15.48
C VAL A 124 5.86 -15.21 15.09
N LEU A 125 5.76 -14.96 13.79
CA LEU A 125 5.10 -13.80 13.21
C LEU A 125 3.79 -14.25 12.58
N VAL A 126 2.70 -13.63 12.96
CA VAL A 126 1.36 -13.86 12.38
C VAL A 126 0.93 -12.59 11.66
N THR A 127 0.50 -12.71 10.40
CA THR A 127 0.06 -11.59 9.56
C THR A 127 -1.37 -11.81 9.06
#